data_247f93455c267a2d222f3a15b253c21c
#
_entry.id   247f93455c267a2d222f3a15b253c21c
#
_cell.length_a   1.000
_cell.length_b   1.000
_cell.length_c   1.000
_cell.angle_alpha   90.00
_cell.angle_beta   90.00
_cell.angle_gamma   90.00
#
_symmetry.space_group_name_H-M   'P 1'
#
loop_
_entity.id
_entity.type
_entity.pdbx_description
1 polymer ?
#
loop_
_entity_poly.entity_id
_entity_poly.type
_entity_poly.pdbx_seq_one_letter_code
_entity_poly.pdbx_strand_id
1 'polypeptide(L)'
;MAGGVTGGADGTWSDRFEQGLHPFIEVFNASIGFDLTLLQEDLDGSIAHARMLGSCGVISVEEAEQLVQGLETIRSEAHAGTFQPGLADEDVHFAVERRLIALLGPVGKKLHTGRSRNDQVGTDLRLWLRRRLDELEGDLQRLQRALVAQADLHRRTMIPGYTHLQRAQPLCLAHHLLAYVEMLERDRLRLHDVRSRVNICPLGAAALAGTPVPIDRQQTAKALGFDAIYANSLDAVSDRDFCVEFSAAASLVMAHLSRLAEEVIAWASEEFRFVRLSDRCATGSSLMPQKKNPDVPELVRGKCGRVFGHLQGLLTMIKGLPLAYNKDFQEDKEALFDAFRTTRDCIEAMAILFEEGLEFRTERLNTAVEQDFSNATDVADYLVAKGVPFREAYQLVGAVVRRCLDEGCLLRDLSLAAWQELHPAFEADLHDALAPQAVVAARRSEGGTGFDRVDEQLGRWLQHLNGTQPVG
;
A
#
# COMPACT_ATOMS: atom_id res chain seq x y z
N MET A 1 -58.23 -3.32 -31.04
CA MET A 1 -58.44 -3.34 -29.59
C MET A 1 -57.16 -2.83 -28.95
N ALA A 2 -57.23 -1.63 -28.38
CA ALA A 2 -56.12 -0.95 -27.79
C ALA A 2 -55.79 -1.59 -26.42
N GLY A 3 -54.64 -2.21 -26.31
CA GLY A 3 -54.08 -2.58 -25.05
C GLY A 3 -53.33 -1.38 -24.46
N GLY A 4 -53.83 -0.85 -23.34
CA GLY A 4 -53.26 0.29 -22.65
C GLY A 4 -51.84 -0.02 -22.21
N VAL A 5 -50.91 0.80 -22.61
CA VAL A 5 -49.58 0.92 -22.05
C VAL A 5 -49.76 1.60 -20.68
N THR A 6 -49.68 0.81 -19.63
CA THR A 6 -49.54 1.30 -18.25
C THR A 6 -48.23 2.06 -18.17
N GLY A 7 -48.32 3.31 -17.70
CA GLY A 7 -47.24 4.26 -17.62
C GLY A 7 -45.99 3.68 -17.03
N GLY A 8 -44.85 3.98 -17.65
CA GLY A 8 -43.54 3.68 -17.17
C GLY A 8 -43.33 4.31 -15.80
N ALA A 9 -42.64 3.56 -14.98
CA ALA A 9 -42.12 3.96 -13.67
C ALA A 9 -41.45 5.35 -13.77
N ASP A 10 -41.55 6.13 -12.70
CA ASP A 10 -40.93 7.45 -12.50
C ASP A 10 -39.51 7.50 -13.09
N GLY A 11 -39.37 8.11 -14.29
CA GLY A 11 -38.14 8.05 -15.05
C GLY A 11 -37.07 8.96 -14.50
N THR A 12 -35.91 8.45 -14.40
CA THR A 12 -34.64 9.12 -14.09
C THR A 12 -34.25 10.16 -15.14
N TRP A 13 -34.84 10.08 -16.34
CA TRP A 13 -34.50 10.88 -17.52
C TRP A 13 -35.58 11.89 -17.82
N SER A 14 -35.19 13.02 -18.40
CA SER A 14 -36.06 14.12 -18.70
C SER A 14 -37.24 13.72 -19.60
N ASP A 15 -38.38 14.45 -19.52
CA ASP A 15 -39.56 14.31 -20.39
C ASP A 15 -39.26 14.44 -21.89
N ARG A 16 -37.99 14.70 -22.24
CA ARG A 16 -37.48 14.75 -23.61
C ARG A 16 -37.49 13.38 -24.30
N PHE A 17 -37.41 12.30 -23.54
CA PHE A 17 -37.31 10.93 -24.08
C PHE A 17 -38.70 10.29 -24.13
N GLU A 18 -39.10 9.85 -25.31
CA GLU A 18 -40.39 9.19 -25.54
C GLU A 18 -40.43 7.72 -25.16
N GLN A 19 -39.25 7.10 -24.99
CA GLN A 19 -39.10 5.68 -24.68
C GLN A 19 -38.10 5.50 -23.55
N GLY A 20 -38.36 4.50 -22.70
CA GLY A 20 -37.39 4.07 -21.68
C GLY A 20 -36.17 3.37 -22.30
N LEU A 21 -35.10 3.23 -21.54
CA LEU A 21 -33.91 2.48 -21.97
C LEU A 21 -34.24 1.00 -22.23
N HIS A 22 -33.49 0.42 -23.13
CA HIS A 22 -33.51 -1.04 -23.29
C HIS A 22 -33.04 -1.71 -22.00
N PRO A 23 -33.69 -2.77 -21.48
CA PRO A 23 -33.32 -3.39 -20.20
C PRO A 23 -31.84 -3.79 -20.06
N PHE A 24 -31.23 -4.28 -21.15
CA PHE A 24 -29.79 -4.57 -21.14
C PHE A 24 -28.93 -3.31 -20.99
N ILE A 25 -29.35 -2.19 -21.59
CA ILE A 25 -28.62 -0.92 -21.50
C ILE A 25 -28.75 -0.32 -20.09
N GLU A 26 -29.89 -0.50 -19.41
CA GLU A 26 -30.04 -0.14 -17.99
C GLU A 26 -29.01 -0.86 -17.12
N VAL A 27 -28.89 -2.18 -17.26
CA VAL A 27 -27.90 -2.99 -16.55
C VAL A 27 -26.47 -2.58 -16.91
N PHE A 28 -26.20 -2.37 -18.19
CA PHE A 28 -24.86 -2.00 -18.68
C PHE A 28 -24.38 -0.64 -18.19
N ASN A 29 -25.32 0.30 -18.03
CA ASN A 29 -25.00 1.66 -17.57
C ASN A 29 -24.94 1.79 -16.04
N ALA A 30 -25.57 0.90 -15.29
CA ALA A 30 -25.69 1.00 -13.85
C ALA A 30 -24.36 0.77 -13.15
N SER A 31 -24.06 1.62 -12.18
CA SER A 31 -22.89 1.50 -11.29
C SER A 31 -23.26 1.16 -9.85
N ILE A 32 -24.54 1.06 -9.53
CA ILE A 32 -25.04 0.82 -8.16
C ILE A 32 -24.42 -0.42 -7.50
N GLY A 33 -24.01 -1.43 -8.28
CA GLY A 33 -23.39 -2.66 -7.77
C GLY A 33 -22.05 -2.45 -7.07
N PHE A 34 -21.32 -1.38 -7.39
CA PHE A 34 -20.04 -1.03 -6.76
C PHE A 34 -20.07 0.37 -6.13
N ASP A 35 -20.90 1.30 -6.58
CA ASP A 35 -21.01 2.68 -6.08
C ASP A 35 -21.47 2.77 -4.63
N LEU A 36 -22.20 1.79 -4.11
CA LEU A 36 -22.57 1.72 -2.70
C LEU A 36 -21.38 1.81 -1.75
N THR A 37 -20.18 1.53 -2.24
CA THR A 37 -18.92 1.75 -1.53
C THR A 37 -18.75 3.24 -1.15
N LEU A 38 -19.36 4.18 -1.88
CA LEU A 38 -19.27 5.62 -1.67
C LEU A 38 -20.44 6.20 -0.84
N LEU A 39 -21.36 5.37 -0.37
CA LEU A 39 -22.59 5.84 0.30
C LEU A 39 -22.32 6.79 1.47
N GLN A 40 -21.32 6.53 2.29
CA GLN A 40 -21.00 7.38 3.44
C GLN A 40 -20.46 8.75 2.99
N GLU A 41 -19.66 8.75 1.94
CA GLU A 41 -19.07 9.95 1.35
C GLU A 41 -20.13 10.79 0.65
N ASP A 42 -21.06 10.17 -0.07
CA ASP A 42 -22.20 10.85 -0.69
C ASP A 42 -23.11 11.52 0.34
N LEU A 43 -23.40 10.83 1.44
CA LEU A 43 -24.17 11.40 2.55
C LEU A 43 -23.43 12.56 3.22
N ASP A 44 -22.14 12.46 3.46
CA ASP A 44 -21.34 13.55 4.05
C ASP A 44 -21.30 14.77 3.13
N GLY A 45 -21.03 14.56 1.83
CA GLY A 45 -21.04 15.60 0.81
C GLY A 45 -22.40 16.29 0.69
N SER A 46 -23.47 15.50 0.69
CA SER A 46 -24.86 15.99 0.60
C SER A 46 -25.27 16.77 1.86
N ILE A 47 -24.88 16.35 3.06
CA ILE A 47 -25.13 17.06 4.32
C ILE A 47 -24.41 18.42 4.32
N ALA A 48 -23.14 18.44 3.93
CA ALA A 48 -22.36 19.67 3.85
C ALA A 48 -22.97 20.64 2.83
N HIS A 49 -23.42 20.12 1.68
CA HIS A 49 -24.08 20.90 0.65
C HIS A 49 -25.42 21.47 1.12
N ALA A 50 -26.30 20.68 1.76
CA ALA A 50 -27.57 21.13 2.30
C ALA A 50 -27.40 22.29 3.32
N ARG A 51 -26.46 22.14 4.24
CA ARG A 51 -26.12 23.19 5.24
C ARG A 51 -25.64 24.47 4.57
N MET A 52 -24.81 24.36 3.54
CA MET A 52 -24.32 25.50 2.78
C MET A 52 -25.48 26.19 2.02
N LEU A 53 -26.39 25.47 1.36
CA LEU A 53 -27.53 26.02 0.69
C LEU A 53 -28.44 26.86 1.65
N GLY A 54 -28.66 26.35 2.85
CA GLY A 54 -29.38 27.05 3.91
C GLY A 54 -28.65 28.32 4.37
N SER A 55 -27.35 28.25 4.62
CA SER A 55 -26.56 29.40 5.07
C SER A 55 -26.41 30.50 4.02
N CYS A 56 -26.44 30.14 2.74
CA CYS A 56 -26.42 31.09 1.61
C CYS A 56 -27.84 31.64 1.25
N GLY A 57 -28.87 31.19 1.95
CA GLY A 57 -30.28 31.64 1.67
C GLY A 57 -30.85 31.12 0.35
N VAL A 58 -30.24 30.07 -0.23
CA VAL A 58 -30.75 29.41 -1.44
C VAL A 58 -32.02 28.61 -1.13
N ILE A 59 -32.05 28.00 0.04
CA ILE A 59 -33.19 27.35 0.68
C ILE A 59 -33.36 27.92 2.08
N SER A 60 -34.52 27.69 2.73
CA SER A 60 -34.68 28.16 4.11
C SER A 60 -33.80 27.29 5.08
N VAL A 61 -33.50 27.84 6.26
CA VAL A 61 -32.76 27.13 7.28
C VAL A 61 -33.51 25.87 7.71
N GLU A 62 -34.84 25.96 7.83
CA GLU A 62 -35.70 24.83 8.21
C GLU A 62 -35.70 23.75 7.14
N GLU A 63 -35.67 24.09 5.86
CA GLU A 63 -35.55 23.13 4.75
C GLU A 63 -34.15 22.44 4.77
N ALA A 64 -33.12 23.22 5.02
CA ALA A 64 -31.76 22.64 5.17
C ALA A 64 -31.68 21.65 6.30
N GLU A 65 -32.26 21.95 7.47
CA GLU A 65 -32.33 21.04 8.61
C GLU A 65 -33.14 19.78 8.29
N GLN A 66 -34.27 19.90 7.59
CA GLN A 66 -35.06 18.75 7.14
C GLN A 66 -34.22 17.83 6.19
N LEU A 67 -33.50 18.41 5.25
CA LEU A 67 -32.62 17.67 4.34
C LEU A 67 -31.52 16.92 5.14
N VAL A 68 -30.86 17.59 6.07
CA VAL A 68 -29.85 16.96 6.94
C VAL A 68 -30.43 15.80 7.74
N GLN A 69 -31.59 15.99 8.38
CA GLN A 69 -32.28 14.92 9.15
C GLN A 69 -32.68 13.74 8.25
N GLY A 70 -33.17 14.01 7.04
CA GLY A 70 -33.48 12.98 6.05
C GLY A 70 -32.25 12.17 5.62
N LEU A 71 -31.12 12.83 5.38
CA LEU A 71 -29.85 12.18 5.04
C LEU A 71 -29.31 11.34 6.20
N GLU A 72 -29.39 11.81 7.43
CA GLU A 72 -29.01 11.04 8.62
C GLU A 72 -29.95 9.84 8.87
N THR A 73 -31.25 9.96 8.48
CA THR A 73 -32.16 8.82 8.47
C THR A 73 -31.71 7.76 7.48
N ILE A 74 -31.35 8.15 6.26
CA ILE A 74 -30.79 7.22 5.24
C ILE A 74 -29.49 6.56 5.75
N ARG A 75 -28.63 7.31 6.42
CA ARG A 75 -27.41 6.77 7.06
C ARG A 75 -27.78 5.69 8.10
N SER A 76 -28.76 5.94 8.92
CA SER A 76 -29.24 5.01 9.93
C SER A 76 -29.86 3.76 9.29
N GLU A 77 -30.63 3.93 8.22
CA GLU A 77 -31.19 2.82 7.43
C GLU A 77 -30.09 1.96 6.80
N ALA A 78 -29.04 2.58 6.29
CA ALA A 78 -27.88 1.87 5.72
C ALA A 78 -27.17 1.03 6.78
N HIS A 79 -26.91 1.61 7.97
CA HIS A 79 -26.31 0.87 9.08
C HIS A 79 -27.18 -0.29 9.60
N ALA A 80 -28.51 -0.11 9.56
CA ALA A 80 -29.47 -1.14 9.91
C ALA A 80 -29.70 -2.19 8.81
N GLY A 81 -29.13 -2.00 7.61
CA GLY A 81 -29.33 -2.89 6.45
C GLY A 81 -30.71 -2.78 5.81
N THR A 82 -31.46 -1.71 6.12
CA THR A 82 -32.82 -1.46 5.61
C THR A 82 -32.84 -0.54 4.37
N PHE A 83 -31.78 0.22 4.13
CA PHE A 83 -31.58 0.93 2.87
C PHE A 83 -31.14 -0.08 1.79
N GLN A 84 -32.03 -0.37 0.87
CA GLN A 84 -31.81 -1.37 -0.18
C GLN A 84 -32.02 -0.77 -1.57
N PRO A 85 -31.01 -0.08 -2.10
CA PRO A 85 -31.04 0.38 -3.48
C PRO A 85 -31.01 -0.79 -4.46
N GLY A 86 -31.55 -0.59 -5.65
CA GLY A 86 -31.62 -1.62 -6.67
C GLY A 86 -31.16 -1.09 -8.03
N LEU A 87 -31.19 -1.95 -9.04
CA LEU A 87 -30.77 -1.61 -10.40
C LEU A 87 -31.49 -0.36 -10.97
N ALA A 88 -32.77 -0.16 -10.60
CA ALA A 88 -33.56 1.01 -11.01
C ALA A 88 -33.02 2.35 -10.50
N ASP A 89 -32.10 2.32 -9.52
CA ASP A 89 -31.47 3.52 -8.99
C ASP A 89 -30.24 3.96 -9.79
N GLU A 90 -29.78 3.16 -10.75
CA GLU A 90 -28.60 3.40 -11.60
C GLU A 90 -27.29 3.59 -10.78
N ASP A 91 -27.22 4.56 -9.87
CA ASP A 91 -26.07 4.88 -9.03
C ASP A 91 -26.47 5.22 -7.57
N VAL A 92 -25.49 5.32 -6.68
CA VAL A 92 -25.68 5.64 -5.26
C VAL A 92 -26.32 7.01 -5.06
N HIS A 93 -25.97 7.98 -5.90
CA HIS A 93 -26.45 9.36 -5.81
C HIS A 93 -27.96 9.44 -6.05
N PHE A 94 -28.43 8.73 -7.07
CA PHE A 94 -29.86 8.64 -7.37
C PHE A 94 -30.61 7.84 -6.32
N ALA A 95 -30.03 6.77 -5.80
CA ALA A 95 -30.62 6.00 -4.72
C ALA A 95 -30.87 6.86 -3.47
N VAL A 96 -29.88 7.67 -3.07
CA VAL A 96 -29.99 8.62 -1.95
C VAL A 96 -31.05 9.70 -2.24
N GLU A 97 -31.01 10.32 -3.42
CA GLU A 97 -31.98 11.37 -3.82
C GLU A 97 -33.40 10.82 -3.83
N ARG A 98 -33.65 9.67 -4.46
CA ARG A 98 -34.96 9.03 -4.49
C ARG A 98 -35.48 8.72 -3.10
N ARG A 99 -34.63 8.17 -2.21
CA ARG A 99 -35.02 7.89 -0.83
C ARG A 99 -35.32 9.15 -0.05
N LEU A 100 -34.54 10.20 -0.23
CA LEU A 100 -34.74 11.49 0.40
C LEU A 100 -36.07 12.14 -0.04
N ILE A 101 -36.40 12.08 -1.33
CA ILE A 101 -37.68 12.54 -1.86
C ILE A 101 -38.84 11.74 -1.28
N ALA A 102 -38.72 10.44 -1.13
CA ALA A 102 -39.73 9.59 -0.48
C ALA A 102 -39.96 9.96 0.99
N LEU A 103 -38.92 10.42 1.70
CA LEU A 103 -39.02 10.86 3.10
C LEU A 103 -39.60 12.27 3.24
N LEU A 104 -39.20 13.22 2.38
CA LEU A 104 -39.42 14.66 2.57
C LEU A 104 -40.31 15.29 1.50
N GLY A 105 -40.73 14.56 0.48
CA GLY A 105 -41.52 15.09 -0.63
C GLY A 105 -40.79 16.23 -1.38
N PRO A 106 -41.47 17.39 -1.60
CA PRO A 106 -40.88 18.49 -2.39
C PRO A 106 -39.59 19.06 -1.84
N VAL A 107 -39.34 18.99 -0.52
CA VAL A 107 -38.13 19.49 0.09
C VAL A 107 -36.92 18.62 -0.34
N GLY A 108 -37.10 17.31 -0.45
CA GLY A 108 -36.06 16.41 -0.91
C GLY A 108 -35.50 16.76 -2.31
N LYS A 109 -36.37 17.28 -3.19
CA LYS A 109 -35.99 17.72 -4.56
C LYS A 109 -35.06 18.95 -4.59
N LYS A 110 -34.94 19.70 -3.48
CA LYS A 110 -34.08 20.89 -3.39
C LYS A 110 -32.61 20.58 -3.19
N LEU A 111 -32.25 19.37 -2.75
CA LEU A 111 -30.87 19.00 -2.45
C LEU A 111 -29.94 19.18 -3.66
N HIS A 112 -30.44 18.93 -4.88
CA HIS A 112 -29.61 18.98 -6.09
C HIS A 112 -29.37 20.42 -6.62
N THR A 113 -29.89 21.45 -5.96
CA THR A 113 -29.72 22.84 -6.37
C THR A 113 -28.26 23.27 -6.40
N GLY A 114 -27.78 23.78 -7.54
CA GLY A 114 -26.38 24.25 -7.70
C GLY A 114 -25.32 23.13 -7.75
N ARG A 115 -25.72 21.89 -7.88
CA ARG A 115 -24.86 20.71 -7.93
C ARG A 115 -25.09 19.89 -9.22
N SER A 116 -24.09 19.13 -9.63
CA SER A 116 -24.19 18.10 -10.65
C SER A 116 -23.67 16.75 -10.08
N ARG A 117 -24.06 15.64 -10.69
CA ARG A 117 -23.42 14.34 -10.38
C ARG A 117 -21.93 14.35 -10.68
N ASN A 118 -21.45 15.18 -11.62
CA ASN A 118 -20.05 15.25 -12.00
C ASN A 118 -19.16 15.74 -10.86
N ASP A 119 -19.53 16.85 -10.18
CA ASP A 119 -18.78 17.35 -9.03
C ASP A 119 -19.05 16.52 -7.77
N GLN A 120 -20.23 15.94 -7.63
CA GLN A 120 -20.61 15.05 -6.53
C GLN A 120 -19.74 13.80 -6.51
N VAL A 121 -19.70 13.01 -7.58
CA VAL A 121 -18.91 11.77 -7.66
C VAL A 121 -17.41 12.03 -7.50
N GLY A 122 -16.90 13.15 -8.05
CA GLY A 122 -15.52 13.57 -7.86
C GLY A 122 -15.19 13.88 -6.40
N THR A 123 -16.15 14.45 -5.66
CA THR A 123 -16.02 14.73 -4.22
C THR A 123 -16.01 13.42 -3.42
N ASP A 124 -16.92 12.52 -3.69
CA ASP A 124 -17.09 11.27 -2.95
C ASP A 124 -15.87 10.36 -3.11
N LEU A 125 -15.34 10.23 -4.34
CA LEU A 125 -14.12 9.48 -4.59
C LEU A 125 -12.93 10.05 -3.82
N ARG A 126 -12.79 11.39 -3.71
CA ARG A 126 -11.71 12.02 -2.94
C ARG A 126 -11.88 11.82 -1.44
N LEU A 127 -13.11 11.97 -0.92
CA LEU A 127 -13.40 11.71 0.48
C LEU A 127 -13.10 10.24 0.84
N TRP A 128 -13.51 9.32 -0.03
CA TRP A 128 -13.26 7.90 0.14
C TRP A 128 -11.76 7.62 0.13
N LEU A 129 -11.05 8.04 -0.90
CA LEU A 129 -9.62 7.74 -1.03
C LEU A 129 -8.81 8.37 0.10
N ARG A 130 -9.15 9.59 0.53
CA ARG A 130 -8.50 10.25 1.68
C ARG A 130 -8.57 9.39 2.94
N ARG A 131 -9.74 8.82 3.26
CA ARG A 131 -9.93 7.92 4.39
C ARG A 131 -9.13 6.62 4.22
N ARG A 132 -9.15 6.07 3.02
CA ARG A 132 -8.39 4.83 2.71
C ARG A 132 -6.88 5.03 2.80
N LEU A 133 -6.38 6.20 2.43
CA LEU A 133 -4.97 6.56 2.61
C LEU A 133 -4.58 6.63 4.10
N ASP A 134 -5.44 7.20 4.95
CA ASP A 134 -5.22 7.25 6.39
C ASP A 134 -5.22 5.82 7.02
N GLU A 135 -6.04 4.91 6.51
CA GLU A 135 -6.03 3.49 6.92
C GLU A 135 -4.73 2.80 6.51
N LEU A 136 -4.31 2.92 5.24
CA LEU A 136 -3.07 2.31 4.75
C LEU A 136 -1.83 2.82 5.49
N GLU A 137 -1.82 4.08 5.88
CA GLU A 137 -0.76 4.67 6.72
C GLU A 137 -0.62 3.87 8.02
N GLY A 138 -1.73 3.59 8.71
CA GLY A 138 -1.76 2.79 9.93
C GLY A 138 -1.32 1.34 9.73
N ASP A 139 -1.77 0.72 8.63
CA ASP A 139 -1.43 -0.66 8.29
C ASP A 139 0.05 -0.83 7.95
N LEU A 140 0.64 0.11 7.18
CA LEU A 140 2.08 0.13 6.90
C LEU A 140 2.89 0.32 8.18
N GLN A 141 2.47 1.21 9.08
CA GLN A 141 3.14 1.37 10.37
C GLN A 141 3.08 0.08 11.21
N ARG A 142 1.98 -0.66 11.17
CA ARG A 142 1.88 -1.94 11.86
C ARG A 142 2.89 -2.94 11.31
N LEU A 143 3.01 -3.07 9.99
CA LEU A 143 4.02 -3.92 9.35
C LEU A 143 5.44 -3.48 9.70
N GLN A 144 5.72 -2.17 9.70
CA GLN A 144 7.02 -1.65 10.15
C GLN A 144 7.31 -2.03 11.61
N ARG A 145 6.32 -1.92 12.52
CA ARG A 145 6.49 -2.35 13.93
C ARG A 145 6.78 -3.85 14.04
N ALA A 146 6.10 -4.67 13.25
CA ALA A 146 6.34 -6.13 13.24
C ALA A 146 7.78 -6.45 12.78
N LEU A 147 8.26 -5.80 11.71
CA LEU A 147 9.63 -5.96 11.22
C LEU A 147 10.67 -5.44 12.23
N VAL A 148 10.42 -4.29 12.85
CA VAL A 148 11.30 -3.72 13.89
C VAL A 148 11.36 -4.62 15.13
N ALA A 149 10.24 -5.22 15.54
CA ALA A 149 10.19 -6.17 16.64
C ALA A 149 11.02 -7.43 16.33
N GLN A 150 10.93 -7.97 15.12
CA GLN A 150 11.77 -9.08 14.68
C GLN A 150 13.25 -8.67 14.60
N ALA A 151 13.54 -7.46 14.11
CA ALA A 151 14.90 -6.94 14.10
C ALA A 151 15.49 -6.81 15.51
N ASP A 152 14.70 -6.37 16.48
CA ASP A 152 15.09 -6.26 17.88
C ASP A 152 15.45 -7.63 18.50
N LEU A 153 14.64 -8.65 18.25
CA LEU A 153 14.87 -10.01 18.69
C LEU A 153 16.17 -10.61 18.08
N HIS A 154 16.50 -10.20 16.85
CA HIS A 154 17.58 -10.78 16.04
C HIS A 154 18.78 -9.84 15.84
N ARG A 155 18.97 -8.84 16.71
CA ARG A 155 20.05 -7.85 16.60
C ARG A 155 21.48 -8.42 16.66
N ARG A 156 21.65 -9.69 16.95
CA ARG A 156 22.93 -10.41 16.99
C ARG A 156 22.91 -11.70 16.16
N THR A 157 21.79 -12.02 15.54
CA THR A 157 21.68 -13.17 14.63
C THR A 157 22.31 -12.82 13.29
N MET A 158 23.20 -13.68 12.80
CA MET A 158 23.83 -13.51 11.50
C MET A 158 23.05 -14.26 10.41
N ILE A 159 23.09 -13.76 9.20
CA ILE A 159 22.50 -14.36 8.00
C ILE A 159 23.49 -14.23 6.84
N PRO A 160 23.61 -15.20 5.92
CA PRO A 160 24.33 -14.99 4.68
C PRO A 160 23.68 -13.89 3.85
N GLY A 161 24.43 -12.88 3.44
CA GLY A 161 24.00 -11.92 2.43
C GLY A 161 24.18 -12.51 1.03
N TYR A 162 23.30 -12.14 0.11
CA TYR A 162 23.28 -12.66 -1.25
C TYR A 162 23.38 -11.55 -2.28
N THR A 163 24.19 -11.80 -3.33
CA THR A 163 24.13 -11.09 -4.61
C THR A 163 24.09 -12.14 -5.72
N HIS A 164 23.29 -11.92 -6.76
CA HIS A 164 23.11 -12.90 -7.84
C HIS A 164 22.66 -14.30 -7.35
N LEU A 165 21.94 -14.37 -6.23
CA LEU A 165 21.59 -15.60 -5.51
C LEU A 165 22.81 -16.44 -5.08
N GLN A 166 24.00 -15.84 -5.08
CA GLN A 166 25.23 -16.43 -4.52
C GLN A 166 25.52 -15.81 -3.14
N ARG A 167 26.03 -16.60 -2.21
CA ARG A 167 26.48 -16.08 -0.92
C ARG A 167 27.60 -15.08 -1.12
N ALA A 168 27.47 -13.92 -0.50
CA ALA A 168 28.40 -12.81 -0.64
C ALA A 168 29.14 -12.53 0.67
N GLN A 169 28.50 -11.81 1.59
CA GLN A 169 29.09 -11.45 2.89
C GLN A 169 28.07 -11.73 4.01
N PRO A 170 28.54 -12.04 5.23
CA PRO A 170 27.64 -12.19 6.37
C PRO A 170 27.05 -10.84 6.77
N LEU A 171 25.77 -10.85 7.13
CA LEU A 171 25.00 -9.70 7.59
C LEU A 171 24.42 -9.98 8.98
N CYS A 172 24.08 -8.92 9.71
CA CYS A 172 23.13 -9.01 10.82
C CYS A 172 21.69 -9.14 10.26
N LEU A 173 20.91 -10.10 10.74
CA LEU A 173 19.52 -10.29 10.31
C LEU A 173 18.67 -9.04 10.56
N ALA A 174 18.87 -8.35 11.69
CA ALA A 174 18.22 -7.11 11.98
C ALA A 174 18.48 -6.04 10.90
N HIS A 175 19.70 -5.91 10.41
CA HIS A 175 20.05 -5.01 9.32
C HIS A 175 19.26 -5.33 8.05
N HIS A 176 19.12 -6.60 7.70
CA HIS A 176 18.34 -7.05 6.55
C HIS A 176 16.86 -6.66 6.68
N LEU A 177 16.25 -6.91 7.85
CA LEU A 177 14.83 -6.56 8.10
C LEU A 177 14.61 -5.04 8.10
N LEU A 178 15.53 -4.26 8.67
CA LEU A 178 15.45 -2.81 8.67
C LEU A 178 15.53 -2.20 7.27
N ALA A 179 16.15 -2.87 6.30
CA ALA A 179 16.11 -2.42 4.90
C ALA A 179 14.68 -2.38 4.34
N TYR A 180 13.83 -3.32 4.72
CA TYR A 180 12.39 -3.30 4.36
C TYR A 180 11.63 -2.21 5.11
N VAL A 181 11.97 -1.95 6.36
CA VAL A 181 11.37 -0.82 7.12
C VAL A 181 11.64 0.50 6.41
N GLU A 182 12.87 0.72 5.89
CA GLU A 182 13.23 1.90 5.08
C GLU A 182 12.45 1.97 3.74
N MET A 183 12.18 0.84 3.09
CA MET A 183 11.35 0.80 1.88
C MET A 183 9.92 1.21 2.17
N LEU A 184 9.32 0.65 3.23
CA LEU A 184 7.95 0.97 3.64
C LEU A 184 7.79 2.42 4.10
N GLU A 185 8.83 3.03 4.69
CA GLU A 185 8.81 4.46 5.03
C GLU A 185 8.71 5.33 3.78
N ARG A 186 9.50 5.03 2.75
CA ARG A 186 9.37 5.74 1.46
C ARG A 186 8.00 5.55 0.83
N ASP A 187 7.33 4.42 1.07
CA ASP A 187 5.97 4.19 0.60
C ASP A 187 4.95 5.03 1.38
N ARG A 188 5.10 5.13 2.70
CA ARG A 188 4.27 6.02 3.53
C ARG A 188 4.38 7.48 3.09
N LEU A 189 5.59 7.96 2.84
CA LEU A 189 5.82 9.32 2.32
C LEU A 189 5.13 9.55 0.97
N ARG A 190 5.17 8.56 0.05
CA ARG A 190 4.43 8.65 -1.23
C ARG A 190 2.92 8.74 -1.02
N LEU A 191 2.36 7.92 -0.14
CA LEU A 191 0.93 7.96 0.18
C LEU A 191 0.53 9.29 0.82
N HIS A 192 1.38 9.87 1.67
CA HIS A 192 1.19 11.20 2.23
C HIS A 192 1.16 12.28 1.13
N ASP A 193 2.06 12.21 0.16
CA ASP A 193 2.07 13.13 -0.99
C ASP A 193 0.80 12.99 -1.84
N VAL A 194 0.35 11.77 -2.12
CA VAL A 194 -0.93 11.51 -2.80
C VAL A 194 -2.08 12.14 -2.01
N ARG A 195 -2.12 11.93 -0.70
CA ARG A 195 -3.16 12.46 0.18
C ARG A 195 -3.28 13.99 0.10
N SER A 196 -2.17 14.69 0.02
CA SER A 196 -2.18 16.15 -0.09
C SER A 196 -2.85 16.64 -1.39
N ARG A 197 -2.64 15.94 -2.51
CA ARG A 197 -3.27 16.27 -3.80
C ARG A 197 -4.71 15.77 -3.91
N VAL A 198 -5.07 14.70 -3.24
CA VAL A 198 -6.47 14.26 -3.10
C VAL A 198 -7.30 15.27 -2.31
N ASN A 199 -6.70 16.01 -1.37
CA ASN A 199 -7.42 16.87 -0.42
C ASN A 199 -7.82 18.24 -0.97
N ILE A 200 -8.33 18.28 -2.22
CA ILE A 200 -8.86 19.47 -2.90
C ILE A 200 -10.32 19.21 -3.30
N CYS A 201 -11.23 20.12 -2.90
CA CYS A 201 -12.66 19.95 -3.07
C CYS A 201 -13.16 20.34 -4.48
N PRO A 202 -13.78 19.43 -5.24
CA PRO A 202 -14.41 19.77 -6.51
C PRO A 202 -15.84 20.28 -6.35
N LEU A 203 -16.55 20.02 -5.24
CA LEU A 203 -17.96 20.30 -5.05
C LEU A 203 -18.27 21.78 -5.25
N GLY A 204 -19.36 22.07 -5.98
CA GLY A 204 -19.75 23.41 -6.43
C GLY A 204 -19.17 23.81 -7.79
N ALA A 205 -18.40 22.92 -8.45
CA ALA A 205 -18.02 23.07 -9.86
C ALA A 205 -19.21 22.80 -10.79
N ALA A 206 -20.29 22.23 -10.28
CA ALA A 206 -21.48 21.78 -11.01
C ALA A 206 -21.11 20.82 -12.17
N ALA A 207 -21.76 20.94 -13.32
CA ALA A 207 -21.50 20.03 -14.44
C ALA A 207 -20.09 20.22 -15.04
N LEU A 208 -19.63 21.47 -15.20
CA LEU A 208 -18.31 21.84 -15.72
C LEU A 208 -17.98 23.35 -15.65
N ALA A 209 -19.03 24.21 -15.67
CA ALA A 209 -18.87 25.65 -15.86
C ALA A 209 -19.12 26.46 -14.56
N GLY A 210 -19.27 25.79 -13.42
CA GLY A 210 -19.78 26.43 -12.19
C GLY A 210 -21.33 26.63 -12.25
N THR A 211 -21.85 27.43 -11.34
CA THR A 211 -23.29 27.65 -11.19
C THR A 211 -23.60 29.12 -10.95
N PRO A 212 -24.74 29.65 -11.47
CA PRO A 212 -25.20 30.99 -11.15
C PRO A 212 -25.85 31.09 -9.74
N VAL A 213 -26.08 29.96 -9.07
CA VAL A 213 -26.62 29.92 -7.71
C VAL A 213 -25.58 30.49 -6.75
N PRO A 214 -25.92 31.35 -5.78
CA PRO A 214 -24.98 31.98 -4.87
C PRO A 214 -24.57 31.00 -3.78
N ILE A 215 -23.73 29.98 -4.13
CA ILE A 215 -23.20 28.99 -3.23
C ILE A 215 -21.83 29.40 -2.66
N ASP A 216 -21.51 28.90 -1.48
CA ASP A 216 -20.17 29.06 -0.85
C ASP A 216 -19.39 27.74 -0.88
N ARG A 217 -18.51 27.59 -1.88
CA ARG A 217 -17.64 26.42 -2.04
C ARG A 217 -16.62 26.27 -0.91
N GLN A 218 -16.15 27.39 -0.32
CA GLN A 218 -15.19 27.36 0.80
C GLN A 218 -15.83 26.79 2.06
N GLN A 219 -17.07 27.17 2.34
CA GLN A 219 -17.84 26.62 3.46
C GLN A 219 -17.98 25.11 3.32
N THR A 220 -18.37 24.64 2.14
CA THR A 220 -18.52 23.19 1.88
C THR A 220 -17.20 22.45 2.00
N ALA A 221 -16.13 22.95 1.39
CA ALA A 221 -14.79 22.36 1.49
C ALA A 221 -14.32 22.25 2.94
N LYS A 222 -14.49 23.33 3.73
CA LYS A 222 -14.12 23.35 5.15
C LYS A 222 -14.93 22.33 5.97
N ALA A 223 -16.25 22.25 5.72
CA ALA A 223 -17.13 21.29 6.41
C ALA A 223 -16.74 19.84 6.14
N LEU A 224 -16.19 19.56 4.96
CA LEU A 224 -15.72 18.23 4.53
C LEU A 224 -14.22 17.99 4.86
N GLY A 225 -13.52 18.97 5.45
CA GLY A 225 -12.11 18.87 5.83
C GLY A 225 -11.14 18.87 4.66
N PHE A 226 -11.51 19.49 3.53
CA PHE A 226 -10.60 19.75 2.42
C PHE A 226 -9.74 20.99 2.71
N ASP A 227 -8.50 20.98 2.23
CA ASP A 227 -7.54 22.08 2.40
C ASP A 227 -7.83 23.26 1.47
N ALA A 228 -8.39 22.97 0.29
CA ALA A 228 -8.67 23.97 -0.75
C ALA A 228 -9.84 23.53 -1.64
N ILE A 229 -10.25 24.44 -2.54
CA ILE A 229 -11.16 24.16 -3.65
C ILE A 229 -10.39 24.16 -4.97
N TYR A 230 -10.89 23.45 -5.97
CA TYR A 230 -10.36 23.56 -7.34
C TYR A 230 -10.51 24.99 -7.88
N ALA A 231 -9.43 25.51 -8.43
CA ALA A 231 -9.37 26.86 -9.02
C ALA A 231 -10.13 26.96 -10.35
N ASN A 232 -10.30 25.84 -11.06
CA ASN A 232 -11.02 25.76 -12.33
C ASN A 232 -12.10 24.68 -12.25
N SER A 233 -13.35 25.04 -12.56
CA SER A 233 -14.50 24.14 -12.45
C SER A 233 -14.50 23.03 -13.50
N LEU A 234 -13.91 23.28 -14.68
CA LEU A 234 -13.81 22.27 -15.73
C LEU A 234 -12.76 21.20 -15.37
N ASP A 235 -11.63 21.61 -14.79
CA ASP A 235 -10.61 20.73 -14.25
C ASP A 235 -11.16 19.89 -13.08
N ALA A 236 -11.92 20.53 -12.18
CA ALA A 236 -12.50 19.87 -10.99
C ALA A 236 -13.34 18.62 -11.28
N VAL A 237 -14.06 18.60 -12.41
CA VAL A 237 -14.90 17.46 -12.83
C VAL A 237 -14.20 16.52 -13.79
N SER A 238 -13.02 16.91 -14.34
CA SER A 238 -12.25 16.14 -15.30
C SER A 238 -11.15 15.31 -14.61
N ASP A 239 -10.59 15.80 -13.50
CA ASP A 239 -9.41 15.25 -12.87
C ASP A 239 -9.68 13.87 -12.25
N ARG A 240 -8.82 12.92 -12.64
CA ARG A 240 -8.69 11.57 -12.08
C ARG A 240 -7.21 11.20 -11.82
N ASP A 241 -6.31 12.19 -11.84
CA ASP A 241 -4.88 11.97 -11.60
C ASP A 241 -4.65 11.30 -10.25
N PHE A 242 -5.44 11.65 -9.24
CA PHE A 242 -5.36 11.08 -7.91
C PHE A 242 -5.61 9.55 -7.86
N CYS A 243 -6.46 9.02 -8.77
CA CYS A 243 -6.66 7.57 -8.90
C CYS A 243 -5.42 6.89 -9.45
N VAL A 244 -4.76 7.51 -10.42
CA VAL A 244 -3.52 7.03 -11.03
C VAL A 244 -2.36 7.15 -10.06
N GLU A 245 -2.19 8.28 -9.38
CA GLU A 245 -1.14 8.49 -8.37
C GLU A 245 -1.24 7.48 -7.23
N PHE A 246 -2.45 7.26 -6.70
CA PHE A 246 -2.67 6.23 -5.69
C PHE A 246 -2.27 4.85 -6.21
N SER A 247 -2.75 4.46 -7.40
CA SER A 247 -2.46 3.15 -7.96
C SER A 247 -0.97 2.96 -8.27
N ALA A 248 -0.26 4.03 -8.63
CA ALA A 248 1.20 4.02 -8.81
C ALA A 248 1.92 3.83 -7.47
N ALA A 249 1.52 4.56 -6.42
CA ALA A 249 2.06 4.38 -5.08
C ALA A 249 1.78 2.97 -4.55
N ALA A 250 0.55 2.47 -4.66
CA ALA A 250 0.15 1.12 -4.29
C ALA A 250 0.95 0.05 -5.06
N SER A 251 1.25 0.28 -6.34
CA SER A 251 2.10 -0.61 -7.14
C SER A 251 3.53 -0.71 -6.59
N LEU A 252 4.10 0.39 -6.08
CA LEU A 252 5.42 0.36 -5.43
C LEU A 252 5.36 -0.37 -4.08
N VAL A 253 4.33 -0.14 -3.26
CA VAL A 253 4.08 -0.92 -2.03
C VAL A 253 4.06 -2.41 -2.35
N MET A 254 3.25 -2.82 -3.34
CA MET A 254 3.14 -4.22 -3.75
C MET A 254 4.46 -4.79 -4.28
N ALA A 255 5.27 -4.01 -5.00
CA ALA A 255 6.59 -4.42 -5.46
C ALA A 255 7.54 -4.69 -4.27
N HIS A 256 7.52 -3.84 -3.23
CA HIS A 256 8.31 -4.05 -2.01
C HIS A 256 7.83 -5.26 -1.21
N LEU A 257 6.51 -5.43 -1.05
CA LEU A 257 5.92 -6.62 -0.41
C LEU A 257 6.26 -7.90 -1.18
N SER A 258 6.25 -7.86 -2.51
CA SER A 258 6.63 -9.00 -3.36
C SER A 258 8.07 -9.43 -3.14
N ARG A 259 9.00 -8.47 -3.00
CA ARG A 259 10.41 -8.77 -2.71
C ARG A 259 10.57 -9.41 -1.35
N LEU A 260 9.91 -8.86 -0.32
CA LEU A 260 9.93 -9.44 1.02
C LEU A 260 9.30 -10.85 1.03
N ALA A 261 8.20 -11.03 0.31
CA ALA A 261 7.52 -12.32 0.15
C ALA A 261 8.44 -13.35 -0.53
N GLU A 262 9.16 -12.97 -1.59
CA GLU A 262 10.11 -13.83 -2.29
C GLU A 262 11.22 -14.34 -1.37
N GLU A 263 11.76 -13.47 -0.51
CA GLU A 263 12.78 -13.88 0.46
C GLU A 263 12.20 -14.85 1.50
N VAL A 264 11.00 -14.59 2.03
CA VAL A 264 10.36 -15.53 2.97
C VAL A 264 10.10 -16.88 2.31
N ILE A 265 9.66 -16.91 1.05
CA ILE A 265 9.47 -18.16 0.28
C ILE A 265 10.80 -18.93 0.18
N ALA A 266 11.86 -18.24 -0.24
CA ALA A 266 13.20 -18.85 -0.32
C ALA A 266 13.66 -19.36 1.06
N TRP A 267 13.55 -18.53 2.10
CA TRP A 267 13.98 -18.88 3.45
C TRP A 267 13.20 -20.04 4.09
N ALA A 268 11.92 -20.20 3.69
CA ALA A 268 11.08 -21.30 4.16
C ALA A 268 11.30 -22.61 3.39
N SER A 269 12.02 -22.58 2.24
CA SER A 269 12.28 -23.76 1.44
C SER A 269 13.14 -24.80 2.19
N GLU A 270 13.05 -26.06 1.75
CA GLU A 270 13.87 -27.15 2.31
C GLU A 270 15.38 -26.96 2.13
N GLU A 271 15.80 -26.24 1.08
CA GLU A 271 17.20 -25.93 0.77
C GLU A 271 17.76 -24.90 1.74
N PHE A 272 17.02 -23.83 2.05
CA PHE A 272 17.48 -22.76 2.96
C PHE A 272 17.18 -23.10 4.42
N ARG A 273 15.92 -23.39 4.77
CA ARG A 273 15.46 -23.65 6.15
C ARG A 273 15.83 -22.55 7.14
N PHE A 274 15.84 -21.30 6.72
CA PHE A 274 16.16 -20.15 7.57
C PHE A 274 14.98 -19.71 8.42
N VAL A 275 13.75 -19.93 7.93
CA VAL A 275 12.52 -19.69 8.68
C VAL A 275 11.66 -20.96 8.77
N ARG A 276 10.85 -21.02 9.81
CA ARG A 276 9.76 -21.98 9.97
C ARG A 276 8.45 -21.19 10.01
N LEU A 277 7.51 -21.53 9.14
CA LEU A 277 6.18 -20.92 9.15
C LEU A 277 5.32 -21.58 10.24
N SER A 278 4.47 -20.80 10.91
CA SER A 278 3.47 -21.31 11.84
C SER A 278 2.36 -22.05 11.09
N ASP A 279 1.60 -22.90 11.80
CA ASP A 279 0.46 -23.59 11.21
C ASP A 279 -0.69 -22.63 10.85
N ARG A 280 -0.69 -21.44 11.43
CA ARG A 280 -1.67 -20.39 11.16
C ARG A 280 -1.43 -19.64 9.85
N CYS A 281 -0.20 -19.68 9.32
CA CYS A 281 0.23 -18.93 8.13
C CYS A 281 0.77 -19.82 7.01
N ALA A 282 0.43 -21.11 7.02
CA ALA A 282 0.86 -22.08 6.03
C ALA A 282 -0.23 -23.09 5.79
N THR A 283 -0.23 -23.73 4.61
CA THR A 283 -1.14 -24.86 4.34
C THR A 283 -0.36 -26.15 4.11
N GLY A 284 -1.05 -27.27 4.27
CA GLY A 284 -0.50 -28.59 3.99
C GLY A 284 -0.86 -29.07 2.58
N SER A 285 -0.40 -30.27 2.26
CA SER A 285 -0.79 -30.96 1.05
C SER A 285 -1.82 -32.06 1.36
N SER A 286 -2.84 -32.21 0.54
CA SER A 286 -3.81 -33.30 0.65
C SER A 286 -3.22 -34.68 0.35
N LEU A 287 -2.05 -34.73 -0.32
CA LEU A 287 -1.38 -35.95 -0.74
C LEU A 287 -0.08 -36.21 0.04
N MET A 288 0.64 -35.14 0.40
CA MET A 288 1.98 -35.24 0.98
C MET A 288 1.95 -34.70 2.43
N PRO A 289 1.86 -35.56 3.46
CA PRO A 289 1.62 -35.14 4.84
C PRO A 289 2.79 -34.36 5.46
N GLN A 290 3.99 -34.45 4.91
CA GLN A 290 5.19 -33.72 5.37
C GLN A 290 5.27 -32.30 4.79
N LYS A 291 4.47 -31.96 3.76
CA LYS A 291 4.59 -30.70 3.00
C LYS A 291 3.88 -29.56 3.70
N LYS A 292 4.58 -28.44 3.83
CA LYS A 292 4.07 -27.18 4.35
C LYS A 292 4.38 -26.05 3.38
N ASN A 293 3.35 -25.38 2.88
CA ASN A 293 3.45 -24.41 1.80
C ASN A 293 3.49 -22.99 2.33
N PRO A 294 4.29 -22.09 1.72
CA PRO A 294 4.32 -20.67 2.04
C PRO A 294 3.25 -19.88 1.27
N ASP A 295 1.95 -20.30 1.36
CA ASP A 295 0.88 -19.75 0.52
C ASP A 295 0.67 -18.25 0.72
N VAL A 296 0.82 -17.74 1.94
CA VAL A 296 0.63 -16.31 2.24
C VAL A 296 1.60 -15.45 1.42
N PRO A 297 2.91 -15.62 1.50
CA PRO A 297 3.84 -14.82 0.70
C PRO A 297 3.70 -15.11 -0.81
N GLU A 298 3.34 -16.35 -1.23
CA GLU A 298 3.09 -16.64 -2.64
C GLU A 298 1.91 -15.84 -3.19
N LEU A 299 0.80 -15.74 -2.43
CA LEU A 299 -0.35 -14.94 -2.81
C LEU A 299 -0.03 -13.43 -2.85
N VAL A 300 0.74 -12.91 -1.89
CA VAL A 300 1.20 -11.52 -1.90
C VAL A 300 2.00 -11.23 -3.17
N ARG A 301 2.98 -12.08 -3.49
CA ARG A 301 3.76 -12.00 -4.74
C ARG A 301 2.86 -12.03 -5.99
N GLY A 302 1.88 -12.94 -6.04
CA GLY A 302 0.96 -13.08 -7.17
C GLY A 302 0.01 -11.90 -7.36
N LYS A 303 -0.50 -11.33 -6.26
CA LYS A 303 -1.45 -10.20 -6.28
C LYS A 303 -0.86 -8.88 -6.80
N CYS A 304 0.47 -8.75 -6.90
CA CYS A 304 1.12 -7.58 -7.49
C CYS A 304 0.63 -7.30 -8.91
N GLY A 305 0.51 -8.34 -9.74
CA GLY A 305 0.03 -8.20 -11.12
C GLY A 305 -1.36 -7.60 -11.23
N ARG A 306 -2.22 -7.83 -10.23
CA ARG A 306 -3.58 -7.27 -10.17
C ARG A 306 -3.54 -5.76 -9.98
N VAL A 307 -2.76 -5.26 -9.02
CA VAL A 307 -2.62 -3.82 -8.75
C VAL A 307 -1.92 -3.10 -9.91
N PHE A 308 -0.89 -3.72 -10.52
CA PHE A 308 -0.23 -3.19 -11.73
C PHE A 308 -1.21 -3.10 -12.91
N GLY A 309 -2.09 -4.09 -13.07
CA GLY A 309 -3.14 -4.08 -14.09
C GLY A 309 -4.12 -2.92 -13.91
N HIS A 310 -4.51 -2.60 -12.66
CA HIS A 310 -5.38 -1.46 -12.36
C HIS A 310 -4.70 -0.13 -12.70
N LEU A 311 -3.43 0.06 -12.37
CA LEU A 311 -2.68 1.25 -12.77
C LEU A 311 -2.65 1.40 -14.29
N GLN A 312 -2.37 0.33 -15.03
CA GLN A 312 -2.34 0.35 -16.48
C GLN A 312 -3.72 0.65 -17.08
N GLY A 313 -4.77 0.07 -16.50
CA GLY A 313 -6.17 0.34 -16.89
C GLY A 313 -6.55 1.80 -16.73
N LEU A 314 -6.26 2.39 -15.56
CA LEU A 314 -6.55 3.81 -15.27
C LEU A 314 -5.79 4.75 -16.19
N LEU A 315 -4.50 4.53 -16.43
CA LEU A 315 -3.69 5.30 -17.39
C LEU A 315 -4.28 5.21 -18.81
N THR A 316 -4.75 4.03 -19.20
CA THR A 316 -5.37 3.81 -20.51
C THR A 316 -6.71 4.51 -20.62
N MET A 317 -7.52 4.50 -19.55
CA MET A 317 -8.81 5.17 -19.48
C MET A 317 -8.68 6.68 -19.67
N ILE A 318 -7.81 7.34 -18.91
CA ILE A 318 -7.71 8.82 -18.96
C ILE A 318 -7.05 9.35 -20.24
N LYS A 319 -6.21 8.54 -20.89
CA LYS A 319 -5.50 8.99 -22.09
C LYS A 319 -6.49 9.26 -23.23
N GLY A 320 -6.48 10.45 -23.77
CA GLY A 320 -7.27 10.81 -24.95
C GLY A 320 -8.73 11.16 -24.65
N LEU A 321 -9.18 11.18 -23.40
CA LEU A 321 -10.48 11.73 -23.04
C LEU A 321 -10.48 13.26 -23.15
N PRO A 322 -11.54 13.87 -23.70
CA PRO A 322 -11.73 15.31 -23.63
C PRO A 322 -12.01 15.76 -22.20
N LEU A 323 -11.91 17.06 -21.95
CA LEU A 323 -12.23 17.64 -20.66
C LEU A 323 -13.72 17.44 -20.29
N ALA A 324 -14.03 17.68 -19.03
CA ALA A 324 -15.29 17.40 -18.35
C ALA A 324 -15.51 15.89 -18.12
N TYR A 325 -16.73 15.52 -17.80
CA TYR A 325 -17.08 14.14 -17.48
C TYR A 325 -17.46 13.36 -18.74
N ASN A 326 -16.90 12.17 -18.86
CA ASN A 326 -17.29 11.15 -19.82
C ASN A 326 -17.65 9.86 -19.08
N LYS A 327 -18.57 9.06 -19.62
CA LYS A 327 -19.04 7.82 -18.95
C LYS A 327 -17.89 6.82 -18.71
N ASP A 328 -16.78 6.92 -19.46
CA ASP A 328 -15.52 6.20 -19.24
C ASP A 328 -15.02 6.29 -17.79
N PHE A 329 -15.24 7.42 -17.12
CA PHE A 329 -14.90 7.62 -15.70
C PHE A 329 -15.68 6.72 -14.74
N GLN A 330 -16.67 5.97 -15.20
CA GLN A 330 -17.28 4.93 -14.37
C GLN A 330 -16.29 3.80 -14.04
N GLU A 331 -15.34 3.55 -14.94
CA GLU A 331 -14.29 2.52 -14.77
C GLU A 331 -13.20 2.90 -13.75
N ASP A 332 -13.18 4.14 -13.26
CA ASP A 332 -12.23 4.59 -12.23
C ASP A 332 -12.43 3.87 -10.89
N LYS A 333 -13.70 3.55 -10.55
CA LYS A 333 -14.10 3.09 -9.22
C LYS A 333 -13.68 1.66 -8.92
N GLU A 334 -14.04 0.71 -9.79
CA GLU A 334 -13.72 -0.70 -9.57
C GLU A 334 -12.22 -0.93 -9.49
N ALA A 335 -11.45 -0.29 -10.38
CA ALA A 335 -9.99 -0.33 -10.37
C ALA A 335 -9.41 0.24 -9.07
N LEU A 336 -9.89 1.41 -8.64
CA LEU A 336 -9.43 2.10 -7.43
C LEU A 336 -9.75 1.30 -6.16
N PHE A 337 -11.01 0.84 -6.03
CA PHE A 337 -11.48 0.10 -4.85
C PHE A 337 -10.75 -1.23 -4.70
N ASP A 338 -10.52 -1.93 -5.81
CA ASP A 338 -9.84 -3.20 -5.79
C ASP A 338 -8.34 -3.08 -5.56
N ALA A 339 -7.69 -2.05 -6.13
CA ALA A 339 -6.29 -1.74 -5.86
C ALA A 339 -6.07 -1.46 -4.38
N PHE A 340 -6.93 -0.64 -3.75
CA PHE A 340 -6.89 -0.39 -2.31
C PHE A 340 -7.04 -1.67 -1.50
N ARG A 341 -8.14 -2.42 -1.71
CA ARG A 341 -8.44 -3.64 -0.97
C ARG A 341 -7.30 -4.66 -1.09
N THR A 342 -6.82 -4.88 -2.31
CA THR A 342 -5.75 -5.84 -2.57
C THR A 342 -4.46 -5.44 -1.86
N THR A 343 -4.08 -4.15 -1.91
CA THR A 343 -2.88 -3.64 -1.25
C THR A 343 -2.99 -3.76 0.26
N ARG A 344 -4.11 -3.33 0.85
CA ARG A 344 -4.37 -3.43 2.29
C ARG A 344 -4.30 -4.87 2.78
N ASP A 345 -4.99 -5.77 2.11
CA ASP A 345 -5.04 -7.18 2.51
C ASP A 345 -3.66 -7.84 2.42
N CYS A 346 -2.80 -7.43 1.48
CA CYS A 346 -1.42 -7.90 1.40
C CYS A 346 -0.54 -7.33 2.51
N ILE A 347 -0.70 -6.05 2.88
CA ILE A 347 0.01 -5.46 4.04
C ILE A 347 -0.38 -6.17 5.33
N GLU A 348 -1.68 -6.37 5.56
CA GLU A 348 -2.22 -7.08 6.72
C GLU A 348 -1.68 -8.51 6.81
N ALA A 349 -1.70 -9.26 5.70
CA ALA A 349 -1.18 -10.62 5.65
C ALA A 349 0.32 -10.69 5.98
N MET A 350 1.11 -9.74 5.49
CA MET A 350 2.54 -9.67 5.80
C MET A 350 2.78 -9.22 7.25
N ALA A 351 1.96 -8.32 7.80
CA ALA A 351 2.07 -7.93 9.20
C ALA A 351 1.82 -9.14 10.12
N ILE A 352 0.74 -9.88 9.91
CA ILE A 352 0.43 -11.11 10.66
C ILE A 352 1.56 -12.14 10.53
N LEU A 353 2.13 -12.29 9.32
CA LEU A 353 3.22 -13.22 9.07
C LEU A 353 4.45 -12.89 9.94
N PHE A 354 4.83 -11.62 10.06
CA PHE A 354 5.98 -11.20 10.88
C PHE A 354 5.66 -11.08 12.38
N GLU A 355 4.39 -10.87 12.77
CA GLU A 355 3.97 -10.83 14.17
C GLU A 355 3.93 -12.23 14.81
N GLU A 356 3.36 -13.23 14.13
CA GLU A 356 3.09 -14.56 14.70
C GLU A 356 3.20 -15.72 13.70
N GLY A 357 3.47 -15.43 12.43
CA GLY A 357 3.41 -16.41 11.35
C GLY A 357 4.73 -17.05 10.99
N LEU A 358 5.86 -16.57 11.48
CA LEU A 358 7.18 -17.13 11.18
C LEU A 358 8.12 -17.10 12.39
N GLU A 359 9.11 -17.99 12.36
CA GLU A 359 10.19 -18.08 13.34
C GLU A 359 11.51 -18.21 12.61
N PHE A 360 12.48 -17.35 12.89
CA PHE A 360 13.83 -17.45 12.37
C PHE A 360 14.62 -18.54 13.09
N ARG A 361 15.21 -19.45 12.33
CA ARG A 361 16.02 -20.57 12.85
C ARG A 361 17.46 -20.13 13.07
N THR A 362 17.70 -19.46 14.20
CA THR A 362 18.97 -18.79 14.52
C THR A 362 20.18 -19.71 14.39
N GLU A 363 20.10 -20.97 14.86
CA GLU A 363 21.19 -21.93 14.74
C GLU A 363 21.51 -22.23 13.27
N ARG A 364 20.48 -22.44 12.44
CA ARG A 364 20.65 -22.71 11.01
C ARG A 364 21.27 -21.51 10.28
N LEU A 365 20.84 -20.30 10.62
CA LEU A 365 21.35 -19.05 10.07
C LEU A 365 22.82 -18.85 10.42
N ASN A 366 23.19 -19.00 11.70
CA ASN A 366 24.56 -18.87 12.15
C ASN A 366 25.49 -19.96 11.53
N THR A 367 25.01 -21.20 11.47
CA THR A 367 25.79 -22.29 10.80
C THR A 367 25.98 -21.97 9.31
N ALA A 368 25.01 -21.36 8.65
CA ALA A 368 25.13 -21.07 7.23
C ALA A 368 26.24 -20.06 6.90
N VAL A 369 26.52 -19.08 7.77
CA VAL A 369 27.62 -18.11 7.58
C VAL A 369 29.02 -18.70 7.98
N GLU A 370 29.02 -19.82 8.65
CA GLU A 370 30.27 -20.48 9.06
C GLU A 370 30.81 -21.48 8.03
N GLN A 371 29.98 -21.91 7.07
CA GLN A 371 30.28 -23.03 6.18
C GLN A 371 30.55 -22.58 4.73
N ASP A 372 31.17 -21.40 4.55
CA ASP A 372 31.52 -20.91 3.23
C ASP A 372 32.72 -19.96 3.25
N PHE A 373 32.98 -19.31 2.12
CA PHE A 373 34.09 -18.36 1.94
C PHE A 373 33.59 -16.89 2.01
N SER A 374 32.46 -16.63 2.65
CA SER A 374 31.86 -15.27 2.72
C SER A 374 32.74 -14.26 3.48
N ASN A 375 33.71 -14.76 4.27
CA ASN A 375 34.74 -13.98 4.96
C ASN A 375 36.03 -13.79 4.14
N ALA A 376 36.10 -14.24 2.89
CA ALA A 376 37.32 -14.09 2.07
C ALA A 376 37.74 -12.64 1.85
N THR A 377 36.77 -11.74 1.69
CA THR A 377 37.05 -10.31 1.58
C THR A 377 37.75 -9.77 2.84
N ASP A 378 37.39 -10.30 4.01
CA ASP A 378 37.96 -9.87 5.29
C ASP A 378 39.43 -10.29 5.46
N VAL A 379 39.87 -11.37 4.81
CA VAL A 379 41.29 -11.69 4.70
C VAL A 379 42.03 -10.63 3.89
N ALA A 380 41.47 -10.17 2.79
CA ALA A 380 42.05 -9.09 1.99
C ALA A 380 42.10 -7.77 2.77
N ASP A 381 41.00 -7.42 3.43
CA ASP A 381 40.93 -6.22 4.29
C ASP A 381 41.90 -6.26 5.46
N TYR A 382 42.12 -7.46 6.06
CA TYR A 382 43.13 -7.69 7.09
C TYR A 382 44.55 -7.36 6.59
N LEU A 383 44.90 -7.84 5.40
CA LEU A 383 46.23 -7.56 4.80
C LEU A 383 46.35 -6.08 4.44
N VAL A 384 45.29 -5.45 3.96
CA VAL A 384 45.25 -4.00 3.63
C VAL A 384 45.52 -3.18 4.91
N ALA A 385 44.89 -3.54 6.03
CA ALA A 385 45.16 -2.90 7.32
C ALA A 385 46.60 -3.04 7.80
N LYS A 386 47.30 -4.07 7.34
CA LYS A 386 48.74 -4.30 7.58
C LYS A 386 49.65 -3.67 6.52
N GLY A 387 49.06 -2.85 5.61
CA GLY A 387 49.82 -2.07 4.60
C GLY A 387 50.05 -2.78 3.25
N VAL A 388 49.46 -3.94 3.02
CA VAL A 388 49.52 -4.62 1.73
C VAL A 388 48.57 -3.96 0.73
N PRO A 389 49.02 -3.65 -0.51
CA PRO A 389 48.13 -3.07 -1.52
C PRO A 389 46.93 -3.97 -1.81
N PHE A 390 45.74 -3.40 -1.93
CA PHE A 390 44.48 -4.14 -2.10
C PHE A 390 44.53 -5.16 -3.24
N ARG A 391 45.09 -4.79 -4.41
CA ARG A 391 45.20 -5.70 -5.57
C ARG A 391 46.02 -6.92 -5.29
N GLU A 392 47.13 -6.77 -4.55
CA GLU A 392 48.01 -7.87 -4.14
C GLU A 392 47.30 -8.77 -3.11
N ALA A 393 46.68 -8.17 -2.08
CA ALA A 393 45.87 -8.88 -1.10
C ALA A 393 44.74 -9.68 -1.77
N TYR A 394 44.03 -9.10 -2.71
CA TYR A 394 42.92 -9.74 -3.45
C TYR A 394 43.41 -10.96 -4.26
N GLN A 395 44.53 -10.82 -4.99
CA GLN A 395 45.08 -11.93 -5.77
C GLN A 395 45.56 -13.09 -4.87
N LEU A 396 46.18 -12.77 -3.75
CA LEU A 396 46.61 -13.75 -2.78
C LEU A 396 45.40 -14.51 -2.21
N VAL A 397 44.38 -13.80 -1.75
CA VAL A 397 43.17 -14.44 -1.19
C VAL A 397 42.46 -15.31 -2.22
N GLY A 398 42.39 -14.88 -3.50
CA GLY A 398 41.87 -15.73 -4.57
C GLY A 398 42.60 -17.03 -4.77
N ALA A 399 43.93 -17.04 -4.63
CA ALA A 399 44.73 -18.24 -4.69
C ALA A 399 44.50 -19.16 -3.46
N VAL A 400 44.34 -18.56 -2.28
CA VAL A 400 44.02 -19.30 -1.03
C VAL A 400 42.66 -19.97 -1.10
N VAL A 401 41.61 -19.23 -1.54
CA VAL A 401 40.28 -19.82 -1.71
C VAL A 401 40.30 -20.99 -2.69
N ARG A 402 41.01 -20.87 -3.81
CA ARG A 402 41.19 -21.99 -4.76
C ARG A 402 41.82 -23.20 -4.09
N ARG A 403 42.93 -23.00 -3.36
CA ARG A 403 43.59 -24.08 -2.61
C ARG A 403 42.62 -24.76 -1.62
N CYS A 404 41.88 -23.97 -0.85
CA CYS A 404 40.90 -24.50 0.09
C CYS A 404 39.80 -25.32 -0.60
N LEU A 405 39.34 -24.87 -1.77
CA LEU A 405 38.36 -25.61 -2.58
C LEU A 405 38.94 -26.95 -3.08
N ASP A 406 40.20 -26.97 -3.53
CA ASP A 406 40.89 -28.18 -4.00
C ASP A 406 41.14 -29.16 -2.85
N GLU A 407 41.47 -28.68 -1.66
CA GLU A 407 41.75 -29.47 -0.45
C GLU A 407 40.45 -29.83 0.33
N GLY A 408 39.30 -29.27 0.00
CA GLY A 408 38.02 -29.50 0.68
C GLY A 408 37.98 -28.94 2.12
N CYS A 409 38.70 -27.85 2.38
CA CYS A 409 38.74 -27.15 3.67
C CYS A 409 38.24 -25.72 3.57
N LEU A 410 38.03 -25.04 4.71
CA LEU A 410 37.64 -23.64 4.80
C LEU A 410 38.88 -22.79 5.21
N LEU A 411 38.76 -21.47 5.02
CA LEU A 411 39.81 -20.51 5.41
C LEU A 411 40.20 -20.63 6.87
N ARG A 412 39.27 -20.91 7.78
CA ARG A 412 39.48 -21.10 9.19
C ARG A 412 40.28 -22.37 9.56
N ASP A 413 40.31 -23.35 8.65
CA ASP A 413 40.96 -24.63 8.90
C ASP A 413 42.47 -24.58 8.61
N LEU A 414 42.91 -23.51 7.93
CA LEU A 414 44.34 -23.29 7.66
C LEU A 414 45.09 -22.89 8.96
N SER A 415 46.23 -23.54 9.22
CA SER A 415 47.07 -23.16 10.35
C SER A 415 47.73 -21.79 10.13
N LEU A 416 48.08 -21.09 11.22
CA LEU A 416 48.81 -19.83 11.12
C LEU A 416 50.12 -19.99 10.30
N ALA A 417 50.83 -21.11 10.45
CA ALA A 417 52.04 -21.40 9.67
C ALA A 417 51.72 -21.43 8.15
N ALA A 418 50.63 -22.09 7.75
CA ALA A 418 50.19 -22.10 6.34
C ALA A 418 49.83 -20.70 5.83
N TRP A 419 49.24 -19.86 6.65
CA TRP A 419 48.97 -18.45 6.31
C TRP A 419 50.27 -17.65 6.16
N GLN A 420 51.24 -17.84 7.08
CA GLN A 420 52.54 -17.15 7.06
C GLN A 420 53.43 -17.56 5.88
N GLU A 421 53.31 -18.79 5.40
CA GLU A 421 53.96 -19.22 4.14
C GLU A 421 53.47 -18.44 2.91
N LEU A 422 52.20 -18.01 2.92
CA LEU A 422 51.61 -17.21 1.84
C LEU A 422 51.97 -15.74 1.93
N HIS A 423 51.95 -15.15 3.14
CA HIS A 423 52.39 -13.77 3.36
C HIS A 423 52.81 -13.56 4.85
N PRO A 424 53.94 -12.92 5.11
CA PRO A 424 54.47 -12.77 6.49
C PRO A 424 53.63 -11.79 7.35
N ALA A 425 52.71 -10.97 6.77
CA ALA A 425 51.86 -10.09 7.52
C ALA A 425 50.72 -10.79 8.25
N PHE A 426 50.48 -12.09 8.02
CA PHE A 426 49.50 -12.84 8.79
C PHE A 426 50.03 -13.14 10.19
N GLU A 427 49.27 -12.76 11.19
CA GLU A 427 49.62 -12.91 12.62
C GLU A 427 48.57 -13.75 13.36
N ALA A 428 48.78 -14.02 14.63
CA ALA A 428 47.93 -14.90 15.43
C ALA A 428 46.48 -14.45 15.58
N ASP A 429 46.24 -13.15 15.43
CA ASP A 429 44.90 -12.49 15.51
C ASP A 429 44.03 -12.76 14.28
N LEU A 430 44.58 -13.33 13.20
CA LEU A 430 43.82 -13.57 11.96
C LEU A 430 42.57 -14.44 12.20
N HIS A 431 42.70 -15.52 12.94
CA HIS A 431 41.57 -16.44 13.16
C HIS A 431 40.43 -15.77 13.92
N ASP A 432 40.75 -14.90 14.90
CA ASP A 432 39.74 -14.10 15.63
C ASP A 432 39.08 -13.05 14.70
N ALA A 433 39.88 -12.42 13.83
CA ALA A 433 39.40 -11.45 12.87
C ALA A 433 38.45 -12.06 11.81
N LEU A 434 38.63 -13.34 11.47
CA LEU A 434 37.82 -14.07 10.49
C LEU A 434 36.60 -14.78 11.10
N ALA A 435 36.42 -14.73 12.43
CA ALA A 435 35.20 -15.22 13.04
C ALA A 435 33.97 -14.44 12.52
N PRO A 436 32.86 -15.11 12.15
CA PRO A 436 31.68 -14.42 11.54
C PRO A 436 31.20 -13.22 12.34
N GLN A 437 31.25 -13.30 13.68
CA GLN A 437 30.86 -12.19 14.55
C GLN A 437 31.80 -10.98 14.41
N ALA A 438 33.11 -11.22 14.30
CA ALA A 438 34.13 -10.19 14.11
C ALA A 438 33.98 -9.54 12.72
N VAL A 439 33.73 -10.35 11.69
CA VAL A 439 33.49 -9.92 10.32
C VAL A 439 32.29 -8.97 10.25
N VAL A 440 31.14 -9.32 10.86
CA VAL A 440 29.97 -8.46 10.93
C VAL A 440 30.25 -7.19 11.75
N ALA A 441 30.88 -7.34 12.93
CA ALA A 441 31.21 -6.21 13.81
C ALA A 441 32.17 -5.19 13.17
N ALA A 442 33.02 -5.64 12.23
CA ALA A 442 33.97 -4.77 11.52
C ALA A 442 33.29 -3.83 10.50
N ARG A 443 32.04 -4.03 10.12
CA ARG A 443 31.29 -3.20 9.14
C ARG A 443 30.75 -1.91 9.77
N ARG A 444 31.66 -0.98 10.13
CA ARG A 444 31.39 0.23 10.93
C ARG A 444 31.04 1.46 10.12
N SER A 445 31.04 1.40 8.80
CA SER A 445 30.55 2.51 7.95
C SER A 445 29.10 2.88 8.33
N GLU A 446 28.75 4.17 8.19
CA GLU A 446 27.38 4.62 8.40
C GLU A 446 26.40 3.82 7.53
N GLY A 447 25.31 3.35 8.12
CA GLY A 447 24.37 2.45 7.43
C GLY A 447 24.85 1.00 7.26
N GLY A 448 26.03 0.66 7.76
CA GLY A 448 26.58 -0.72 7.66
C GLY A 448 25.88 -1.73 8.56
N THR A 449 26.23 -3.01 8.37
CA THR A 449 25.64 -4.14 9.12
C THR A 449 26.32 -4.41 10.47
N GLY A 450 27.35 -3.64 10.86
CA GLY A 450 28.02 -3.78 12.16
C GLY A 450 27.01 -3.66 13.31
N PHE A 451 27.19 -4.46 14.35
CA PHE A 451 26.21 -4.55 15.44
C PHE A 451 25.93 -3.19 16.10
N ASP A 452 26.93 -2.32 16.28
CA ASP A 452 26.74 -0.97 16.81
C ASP A 452 25.91 -0.11 15.85
N ARG A 453 26.11 -0.24 14.53
CA ARG A 453 25.33 0.46 13.50
C ARG A 453 23.89 -0.03 13.44
N VAL A 454 23.68 -1.31 13.67
CA VAL A 454 22.34 -1.91 13.78
C VAL A 454 21.61 -1.40 15.00
N ASP A 455 22.28 -1.32 16.16
CA ASP A 455 21.69 -0.76 17.39
C ASP A 455 21.29 0.70 17.21
N GLU A 456 22.08 1.53 16.51
CA GLU A 456 21.75 2.90 16.16
C GLU A 456 20.51 2.98 15.24
N GLN A 457 20.48 2.19 14.17
CA GLN A 457 19.34 2.14 13.24
C GLN A 457 18.06 1.69 13.96
N LEU A 458 18.14 0.65 14.76
CA LEU A 458 17.02 0.13 15.54
C LEU A 458 16.51 1.15 16.56
N GLY A 459 17.43 1.80 17.29
CA GLY A 459 17.07 2.87 18.23
C GLY A 459 16.32 4.01 17.58
N ARG A 460 16.75 4.47 16.39
CA ARG A 460 16.05 5.47 15.58
C ARG A 460 14.63 5.03 15.22
N TRP A 461 14.45 3.80 14.73
CA TRP A 461 13.15 3.29 14.34
C TRP A 461 12.20 3.10 15.52
N LEU A 462 12.68 2.60 16.66
CA LEU A 462 11.88 2.48 17.88
C LEU A 462 11.40 3.84 18.37
N GLN A 463 12.24 4.89 18.29
CA GLN A 463 11.84 6.26 18.64
C GLN A 463 10.81 6.82 17.66
N HIS A 464 11.03 6.64 16.36
CA HIS A 464 10.12 7.12 15.33
C HIS A 464 8.72 6.49 15.44
N LEU A 465 8.65 5.16 15.52
CA LEU A 465 7.38 4.43 15.61
C LEU A 465 6.61 4.65 16.92
N ASN A 466 7.29 5.11 17.97
CA ASN A 466 6.68 5.54 19.23
C ASN A 466 6.27 7.02 19.24
N GLY A 467 6.43 7.75 18.15
CA GLY A 467 6.03 9.14 17.99
C GLY A 467 6.94 10.16 18.70
N THR A 468 8.18 9.77 19.05
CA THR A 468 9.11 10.62 19.80
C THR A 468 10.05 11.43 18.90
N GLN A 469 10.26 11.06 17.64
CA GLN A 469 11.03 11.83 16.66
C GLN A 469 10.63 11.49 15.21
N PRO A 470 10.64 12.47 14.27
CA PRO A 470 10.56 12.16 12.85
C PRO A 470 11.84 11.44 12.38
N VAL A 471 11.71 10.59 11.36
CA VAL A 471 12.87 10.06 10.63
C VAL A 471 13.44 11.21 9.79
N GLY A 472 14.64 11.68 10.11
CA GLY A 472 15.35 12.71 9.35
C GLY A 472 15.99 12.15 8.09
#